data_27aeeb4933eb235c3dfddb92fb1c952f
#
_entry.id   27aeeb4933eb235c3dfddb92fb1c952f
#
_cell.length_a   1.000
_cell.length_b   1.000
_cell.length_c   1.000
_cell.angle_alpha   90.00
_cell.angle_beta   90.00
_cell.angle_gamma   90.00
#
_symmetry.space_group_name_H-M   'P 1'
#
loop_
_entity.id
_entity.type
_entity.pdbx_description
1 polymer ?
#
loop_
_entity_poly.entity_id
_entity_poly.type
_entity_poly.pdbx_seq_one_letter_code
_entity_poly.pdbx_strand_id
1 'polypeptide(L)'
;MNIQELKQRVTKEIKPQHDHVEEIVEHNQQKVLKAFHKLRVSDSHFNPTTGYGYDDFGRDTLEALYAEIFEAEDALVRPQLISGTHAITTALFGVLRPGDELLYISGEPYDTLREVIGSGGNKDTGSLRDFGISYQTVPLEENGSFSHDRIREAMREKTKVVAIQRSKGYEDRPSFLIEELQSIIQFVREIKEDVIMFVDNCYGEFVEMKEPLEVGADLIAGSLIKNPGGGIARVGGYIAGSKSLIEKCSYRLTAPGLGKETGPSLNSLQEMYQGIFLAPHVVGEALKGAIFTSKYLSEYGFDTNPAYNKKRTDLIQSVNFKTAEQMIRFCQSIQQASPVNSHFKPEPSAMPGYEDEVIMAAGTFIQGASLELTADGPIRPPYTAFVQGGLTYAHVKIAVVQAVEQLIEEGMVKA
;
A
#
# COMPACT_ATOMS: atom_id res chain seq x y z
N MET A 1 -24.01 27.13 -6.25
CA MET A 1 -24.07 26.91 -4.78
C MET A 1 -22.77 27.43 -4.20
N ASN A 2 -22.80 28.12 -3.06
CA ASN A 2 -21.55 28.60 -2.43
C ASN A 2 -20.67 27.42 -2.02
N ILE A 3 -19.37 27.50 -2.29
CA ILE A 3 -18.37 26.48 -1.94
C ILE A 3 -18.43 26.06 -0.47
N GLN A 4 -18.62 27.01 0.43
CA GLN A 4 -18.73 26.72 1.87
C GLN A 4 -20.02 25.97 2.24
N GLU A 5 -21.13 26.29 1.59
CA GLU A 5 -22.39 25.56 1.76
C GLU A 5 -22.27 24.13 1.24
N LEU A 6 -21.66 23.93 0.07
CA LEU A 6 -21.40 22.59 -0.48
C LEU A 6 -20.51 21.78 0.45
N LYS A 7 -19.40 22.35 0.92
CA LYS A 7 -18.48 21.69 1.87
C LYS A 7 -19.21 21.25 3.14
N GLN A 8 -20.09 22.09 3.71
CA GLN A 8 -20.87 21.74 4.90
C GLN A 8 -21.87 20.62 4.60
N ARG A 9 -22.59 20.69 3.47
CA ARG A 9 -23.53 19.66 3.04
C ARG A 9 -22.82 18.32 2.85
N VAL A 10 -21.74 18.28 2.08
CA VAL A 10 -20.96 17.05 1.84
C VAL A 10 -20.46 16.47 3.17
N THR A 11 -19.88 17.30 4.05
CA THR A 11 -19.40 16.84 5.37
C THR A 11 -20.53 16.18 6.19
N LYS A 12 -21.76 16.67 6.09
CA LYS A 12 -22.93 16.08 6.77
C LYS A 12 -23.37 14.77 6.11
N GLU A 13 -23.40 14.73 4.78
CA GLU A 13 -23.84 13.56 4.01
C GLU A 13 -22.95 12.34 4.19
N ILE A 14 -21.62 12.53 4.30
CA ILE A 14 -20.66 11.43 4.45
C ILE A 14 -20.46 10.97 5.90
N LYS A 15 -21.20 11.54 6.84
CA LYS A 15 -21.05 11.19 8.26
C LYS A 15 -21.21 9.68 8.54
N PRO A 16 -22.19 8.96 7.97
CA PRO A 16 -22.30 7.52 8.21
C PRO A 16 -21.08 6.73 7.78
N GLN A 17 -20.41 7.12 6.68
CA GLN A 17 -19.17 6.48 6.22
C GLN A 17 -18.02 6.79 7.16
N HIS A 18 -17.94 8.01 7.70
CA HIS A 18 -16.94 8.37 8.70
C HIS A 18 -17.15 7.62 10.02
N ASP A 19 -18.40 7.47 10.46
CA ASP A 19 -18.73 6.70 11.67
C ASP A 19 -18.28 5.22 11.51
N HIS A 20 -18.47 4.64 10.32
CA HIS A 20 -17.96 3.30 10.02
C HIS A 20 -16.41 3.23 10.01
N VAL A 21 -15.72 4.25 9.50
CA VAL A 21 -14.26 4.33 9.57
C VAL A 21 -13.80 4.38 11.04
N GLU A 22 -14.51 5.12 11.92
CA GLU A 22 -14.17 5.14 13.35
C GLU A 22 -14.30 3.75 14.02
N GLU A 23 -15.30 2.95 13.63
CA GLU A 23 -15.43 1.57 14.11
C GLU A 23 -14.23 0.72 13.70
N ILE A 24 -13.75 0.85 12.45
CA ILE A 24 -12.56 0.16 11.95
C ILE A 24 -11.31 0.62 12.72
N VAL A 25 -11.16 1.92 12.91
CA VAL A 25 -10.04 2.51 13.68
C VAL A 25 -10.02 1.97 15.11
N GLU A 26 -11.16 1.97 15.80
CA GLU A 26 -11.25 1.47 17.17
C GLU A 26 -10.89 -0.01 17.24
N HIS A 27 -11.43 -0.83 16.33
CA HIS A 27 -11.12 -2.26 16.25
C HIS A 27 -9.61 -2.51 16.07
N ASN A 28 -9.00 -1.87 15.09
CA ASN A 28 -7.59 -2.03 14.81
C ASN A 28 -6.70 -1.46 15.92
N GLN A 29 -7.10 -0.35 16.54
CA GLN A 29 -6.37 0.22 17.68
C GLN A 29 -6.40 -0.72 18.90
N GLN A 30 -7.52 -1.39 19.15
CA GLN A 30 -7.61 -2.41 20.19
C GLN A 30 -6.68 -3.60 19.90
N LYS A 31 -6.62 -4.05 18.64
CA LYS A 31 -5.73 -5.13 18.18
C LYS A 31 -4.25 -4.76 18.43
N VAL A 32 -3.86 -3.56 18.00
CA VAL A 32 -2.50 -3.04 18.22
C VAL A 32 -2.20 -2.93 19.71
N LEU A 33 -3.09 -2.33 20.50
CA LEU A 33 -2.86 -2.13 21.94
C LEU A 33 -2.74 -3.47 22.70
N LYS A 34 -3.55 -4.47 22.35
CA LYS A 34 -3.44 -5.83 22.92
C LYS A 34 -2.07 -6.45 22.64
N ALA A 35 -1.53 -6.28 21.43
CA ALA A 35 -0.21 -6.78 21.07
C ALA A 35 0.90 -6.10 21.89
N PHE A 36 0.86 -4.77 22.05
CA PHE A 36 1.78 -4.04 22.93
C PHE A 36 1.77 -4.56 24.37
N HIS A 37 0.57 -4.77 24.94
CA HIS A 37 0.41 -5.28 26.29
C HIS A 37 0.90 -6.74 26.43
N LYS A 38 0.56 -7.60 25.46
CA LYS A 38 0.98 -9.02 25.46
C LYS A 38 2.50 -9.15 25.45
N LEU A 39 3.18 -8.34 24.65
CA LEU A 39 4.63 -8.33 24.52
C LEU A 39 5.34 -7.45 25.57
N ARG A 40 4.58 -6.81 26.47
CA ARG A 40 5.10 -5.95 27.54
C ARG A 40 6.09 -4.90 27.03
N VAL A 41 5.72 -4.23 25.92
CA VAL A 41 6.58 -3.20 25.36
C VAL A 41 6.89 -2.13 26.38
N SER A 42 8.17 -1.83 26.58
CA SER A 42 8.69 -0.82 27.50
C SER A 42 9.63 0.14 26.76
N ASP A 43 9.99 1.25 27.39
CA ASP A 43 10.92 2.23 26.86
C ASP A 43 12.31 1.68 26.53
N SER A 44 12.74 0.61 27.22
CA SER A 44 14.00 -0.07 26.91
C SER A 44 14.04 -0.71 25.51
N HIS A 45 12.88 -1.03 24.91
CA HIS A 45 12.81 -1.56 23.55
C HIS A 45 13.15 -0.50 22.47
N PHE A 46 13.23 0.76 22.83
CA PHE A 46 13.58 1.84 21.90
C PHE A 46 15.09 2.09 21.79
N ASN A 47 15.89 1.40 22.62
CA ASN A 47 17.34 1.55 22.60
C ASN A 47 17.94 0.96 21.33
N PRO A 48 18.81 1.71 20.62
CA PRO A 48 19.38 1.26 19.35
C PRO A 48 20.51 0.26 19.55
N THR A 49 20.73 -0.57 18.55
CA THR A 49 21.94 -1.35 18.37
C THR A 49 22.74 -0.89 17.17
N THR A 50 24.01 -1.26 17.11
CA THR A 50 24.96 -0.95 16.03
C THR A 50 25.72 -2.19 15.58
N GLY A 51 26.50 -2.10 14.49
CA GLY A 51 27.31 -3.19 13.98
C GLY A 51 26.46 -4.37 13.52
N TYR A 52 26.70 -5.54 14.04
CA TYR A 52 25.92 -6.74 13.70
C TYR A 52 24.51 -6.75 14.28
N GLY A 53 24.27 -6.01 15.36
CA GLY A 53 22.96 -5.98 16.01
C GLY A 53 22.53 -7.33 16.59
N TYR A 54 23.48 -8.14 17.10
CA TYR A 54 23.13 -9.36 17.81
C TYR A 54 22.34 -9.02 19.08
N ASP A 55 21.39 -9.88 19.43
CA ASP A 55 20.54 -9.73 20.61
C ASP A 55 19.85 -8.36 20.69
N ASP A 56 19.44 -7.82 19.53
CA ASP A 56 18.66 -6.57 19.44
C ASP A 56 17.24 -6.81 19.97
N PHE A 57 17.11 -6.69 21.26
CA PHE A 57 15.88 -6.90 22.02
C PHE A 57 14.71 -6.05 21.48
N GLY A 58 14.96 -4.79 21.11
CA GLY A 58 13.94 -3.91 20.56
C GLY A 58 13.46 -4.36 19.17
N ARG A 59 14.38 -4.75 18.31
CA ARG A 59 14.08 -5.29 16.98
C ARG A 59 13.24 -6.57 17.08
N ASP A 60 13.70 -7.51 17.90
CA ASP A 60 13.07 -8.82 18.03
C ASP A 60 11.64 -8.70 18.60
N THR A 61 11.44 -7.79 19.56
CA THR A 61 10.10 -7.48 20.07
C THR A 61 9.23 -6.76 19.05
N LEU A 62 9.79 -5.87 18.23
CA LEU A 62 9.05 -5.19 17.15
C LEU A 62 8.57 -6.21 16.09
N GLU A 63 9.40 -7.17 15.71
CA GLU A 63 9.04 -8.25 14.80
C GLU A 63 7.93 -9.14 15.38
N ALA A 64 8.04 -9.51 16.66
CA ALA A 64 6.98 -10.23 17.37
C ALA A 64 5.67 -9.41 17.46
N LEU A 65 5.77 -8.08 17.60
CA LEU A 65 4.63 -7.17 17.64
C LEU A 65 3.87 -7.17 16.30
N TYR A 66 4.60 -7.09 15.17
CA TYR A 66 4.00 -7.19 13.85
C TYR A 66 3.38 -8.57 13.60
N ALA A 67 4.05 -9.64 14.02
CA ALA A 67 3.48 -10.99 13.94
C ALA A 67 2.15 -11.08 14.69
N GLU A 68 2.07 -10.55 15.90
CA GLU A 68 0.83 -10.54 16.70
C GLU A 68 -0.28 -9.70 16.06
N ILE A 69 0.06 -8.49 15.56
CA ILE A 69 -0.92 -7.58 14.94
C ILE A 69 -1.50 -8.16 13.64
N PHE A 70 -0.66 -8.78 12.80
CA PHE A 70 -1.08 -9.33 11.52
C PHE A 70 -1.49 -10.81 11.59
N GLU A 71 -1.55 -11.40 12.79
CA GLU A 71 -1.85 -12.82 13.02
C GLU A 71 -0.92 -13.77 12.24
N ALA A 72 0.35 -13.40 12.18
CA ALA A 72 1.42 -14.20 11.61
C ALA A 72 2.10 -15.08 12.67
N GLU A 73 2.77 -16.16 12.22
CA GLU A 73 3.64 -16.95 13.09
C GLU A 73 4.96 -16.22 13.39
N ASP A 74 5.45 -15.41 12.42
CA ASP A 74 6.68 -14.65 12.54
C ASP A 74 6.68 -13.44 11.57
N ALA A 75 7.60 -12.49 11.78
CA ALA A 75 7.77 -11.34 10.90
C ALA A 75 9.22 -10.88 10.82
N LEU A 76 9.54 -10.12 9.75
CA LEU A 76 10.72 -9.28 9.60
C LEU A 76 10.26 -7.83 9.52
N VAL A 77 10.80 -6.95 10.35
CA VAL A 77 10.50 -5.52 10.36
C VAL A 77 11.81 -4.76 10.49
N ARG A 78 12.30 -4.22 9.38
CA ARG A 78 13.68 -3.78 9.29
C ARG A 78 13.87 -2.45 8.56
N PRO A 79 14.73 -1.56 9.06
CA PRO A 79 15.17 -0.40 8.28
C PRO A 79 16.01 -0.79 7.06
N GLN A 80 16.64 -1.98 7.08
CA GLN A 80 17.40 -2.53 5.94
C GLN A 80 16.51 -2.97 4.77
N LEU A 81 15.20 -3.19 4.98
CA LEU A 81 14.21 -3.29 3.92
C LEU A 81 13.84 -1.89 3.46
N ILE A 82 14.62 -1.29 2.59
CA ILE A 82 14.60 0.14 2.27
C ILE A 82 13.30 0.65 1.58
N SER A 83 12.44 -0.27 1.14
CA SER A 83 11.17 0.07 0.47
C SER A 83 10.22 -1.12 0.47
N GLY A 84 8.95 -0.90 0.11
CA GLY A 84 7.99 -1.97 -0.13
C GLY A 84 8.44 -2.91 -1.26
N THR A 85 8.96 -2.36 -2.37
CA THR A 85 9.53 -3.16 -3.46
C THR A 85 10.67 -4.05 -2.97
N HIS A 86 11.55 -3.55 -2.09
CA HIS A 86 12.63 -4.37 -1.51
C HIS A 86 12.07 -5.47 -0.59
N ALA A 87 11.04 -5.19 0.20
CA ALA A 87 10.40 -6.20 1.03
C ALA A 87 9.77 -7.32 0.18
N ILE A 88 9.02 -6.95 -0.86
CA ILE A 88 8.42 -7.90 -1.82
C ILE A 88 9.50 -8.71 -2.54
N THR A 89 10.55 -8.04 -3.03
CA THR A 89 11.70 -8.70 -3.69
C THR A 89 12.36 -9.72 -2.75
N THR A 90 12.61 -9.32 -1.50
CA THR A 90 13.18 -10.20 -0.48
C THR A 90 12.29 -11.41 -0.21
N ALA A 91 10.97 -11.20 -0.13
CA ALA A 91 10.00 -12.28 0.06
C ALA A 91 10.04 -13.26 -1.13
N LEU A 92 9.90 -12.78 -2.36
CA LEU A 92 9.85 -13.62 -3.55
C LEU A 92 11.16 -14.42 -3.76
N PHE A 93 12.32 -13.75 -3.69
CA PHE A 93 13.62 -14.45 -3.78
C PHE A 93 13.91 -15.36 -2.57
N GLY A 94 13.29 -15.08 -1.42
CA GLY A 94 13.39 -15.92 -0.23
C GLY A 94 12.74 -17.29 -0.44
N VAL A 95 11.59 -17.33 -1.10
CA VAL A 95 10.74 -18.53 -1.18
C VAL A 95 10.79 -19.24 -2.52
N LEU A 96 11.16 -18.56 -3.62
CA LEU A 96 11.30 -19.15 -4.95
C LEU A 96 12.70 -19.72 -5.20
N ARG A 97 12.79 -20.77 -6.00
CA ARG A 97 14.03 -21.45 -6.41
C ARG A 97 14.06 -21.63 -7.93
N PRO A 98 15.23 -21.81 -8.55
CA PRO A 98 15.34 -22.12 -9.98
C PRO A 98 14.44 -23.29 -10.37
N GLY A 99 13.63 -23.10 -11.40
CA GLY A 99 12.63 -24.07 -11.86
C GLY A 99 11.21 -23.84 -11.33
N ASP A 100 11.05 -23.06 -10.27
CA ASP A 100 9.74 -22.67 -9.77
C ASP A 100 9.03 -21.67 -10.70
N GLU A 101 7.72 -21.52 -10.49
CA GLU A 101 6.89 -20.53 -11.18
C GLU A 101 6.20 -19.61 -10.18
N LEU A 102 6.24 -18.31 -10.52
CA LEU A 102 5.44 -17.26 -9.91
C LEU A 102 4.20 -16.98 -10.78
N LEU A 103 3.01 -17.16 -10.23
CA LEU A 103 1.74 -16.87 -10.89
C LEU A 103 1.05 -15.66 -10.24
N TYR A 104 0.95 -14.54 -10.95
CA TYR A 104 0.12 -13.40 -10.55
C TYR A 104 -1.31 -13.60 -11.02
N ILE A 105 -2.29 -13.49 -10.11
CA ILE A 105 -3.72 -13.69 -10.42
C ILE A 105 -4.56 -12.41 -10.34
N SER A 106 -3.92 -11.29 -10.01
CA SER A 106 -4.54 -9.96 -9.93
C SER A 106 -4.23 -9.06 -11.15
N GLY A 107 -3.88 -9.65 -12.28
CA GLY A 107 -3.34 -8.93 -13.43
C GLY A 107 -1.83 -8.70 -13.33
N GLU A 108 -1.27 -7.83 -14.16
CA GLU A 108 0.14 -7.48 -14.09
C GLU A 108 0.45 -6.75 -12.78
N PRO A 109 1.61 -7.03 -12.16
CA PRO A 109 2.07 -6.26 -11.01
C PRO A 109 2.50 -4.85 -11.43
N TYR A 110 2.60 -3.94 -10.46
CA TYR A 110 3.05 -2.57 -10.71
C TYR A 110 4.45 -2.50 -11.35
N ASP A 111 4.73 -1.41 -12.07
CA ASP A 111 5.85 -1.30 -13.00
C ASP A 111 7.23 -1.67 -12.42
N THR A 112 7.58 -1.18 -11.23
CA THR A 112 8.89 -1.50 -10.64
C THR A 112 9.03 -2.97 -10.25
N LEU A 113 7.93 -3.67 -9.96
CA LEU A 113 7.98 -5.10 -9.67
C LEU A 113 8.11 -5.94 -10.95
N ARG A 114 7.63 -5.44 -12.09
CA ARG A 114 7.86 -6.08 -13.40
C ARG A 114 9.35 -6.21 -13.71
N GLU A 115 10.16 -5.22 -13.35
CA GLU A 115 11.63 -5.30 -13.48
C GLU A 115 12.23 -6.37 -12.55
N VAL A 116 11.76 -6.46 -11.29
CA VAL A 116 12.18 -7.50 -10.33
C VAL A 116 11.88 -8.90 -10.87
N ILE A 117 10.72 -9.07 -11.50
CA ILE A 117 10.28 -10.34 -12.11
C ILE A 117 11.08 -10.64 -13.38
N GLY A 118 11.46 -9.60 -14.14
CA GLY A 118 12.10 -9.72 -15.45
C GLY A 118 11.10 -9.73 -16.61
N SER A 119 9.86 -9.22 -16.41
CA SER A 119 8.86 -9.04 -17.46
C SER A 119 8.94 -7.67 -18.12
N GLY A 120 9.67 -6.70 -17.57
CA GLY A 120 9.83 -5.33 -18.08
C GLY A 120 10.74 -5.19 -19.31
N GLY A 121 11.32 -6.28 -19.82
CA GLY A 121 12.09 -6.28 -21.06
C GLY A 121 13.61 -6.15 -20.89
N ASN A 122 14.12 -5.67 -19.78
CA ASN A 122 15.54 -5.62 -19.47
C ASN A 122 16.08 -7.02 -19.21
N LYS A 123 17.33 -7.28 -19.61
CA LYS A 123 18.00 -8.56 -19.44
C LYS A 123 19.24 -8.39 -18.56
N ASP A 124 19.61 -9.47 -17.89
CA ASP A 124 20.82 -9.51 -17.04
C ASP A 124 20.82 -8.44 -15.94
N THR A 125 19.64 -8.24 -15.35
CA THR A 125 19.43 -7.30 -14.25
C THR A 125 19.46 -7.96 -12.87
N GLY A 126 19.58 -9.30 -12.83
CA GLY A 126 19.43 -10.09 -11.61
C GLY A 126 17.96 -10.30 -11.21
N SER A 127 17.06 -10.28 -12.18
CA SER A 127 15.63 -10.52 -12.01
C SER A 127 15.33 -11.98 -11.65
N LEU A 128 14.11 -12.30 -11.19
CA LEU A 128 13.67 -13.68 -10.95
C LEU A 128 13.88 -14.56 -12.20
N ARG A 129 13.61 -14.01 -13.39
CA ARG A 129 13.82 -14.71 -14.67
C ARG A 129 15.30 -15.08 -14.88
N ASP A 130 16.23 -14.19 -14.54
CA ASP A 130 17.66 -14.45 -14.70
C ASP A 130 18.15 -15.58 -13.79
N PHE A 131 17.43 -15.83 -12.67
CA PHE A 131 17.66 -16.97 -11.76
C PHE A 131 16.83 -18.21 -12.12
N GLY A 132 16.24 -18.26 -13.32
CA GLY A 132 15.52 -19.44 -13.80
C GLY A 132 14.15 -19.66 -13.18
N ILE A 133 13.54 -18.63 -12.63
CA ILE A 133 12.16 -18.64 -12.14
C ILE A 133 11.24 -18.19 -13.28
N SER A 134 10.23 -18.99 -13.58
CA SER A 134 9.25 -18.65 -14.61
C SER A 134 8.15 -17.76 -14.03
N TYR A 135 7.54 -16.95 -14.88
CA TYR A 135 6.48 -16.03 -14.53
C TYR A 135 5.29 -16.18 -15.46
N GLN A 136 4.12 -16.10 -14.90
CA GLN A 136 2.85 -16.02 -15.61
C GLN A 136 1.90 -15.09 -14.89
N THR A 137 1.05 -14.39 -15.64
CA THR A 137 -0.03 -13.56 -15.11
C THR A 137 -1.37 -14.01 -15.65
N VAL A 138 -2.42 -13.85 -14.84
CA VAL A 138 -3.81 -14.07 -15.20
C VAL A 138 -4.51 -12.71 -15.18
N PRO A 139 -5.01 -12.23 -16.32
CA PRO A 139 -5.78 -10.99 -16.36
C PRO A 139 -7.11 -11.17 -15.63
N LEU A 140 -7.59 -10.08 -15.03
CA LEU A 140 -8.92 -10.02 -14.42
C LEU A 140 -10.02 -10.12 -15.50
N GLU A 141 -11.24 -10.39 -15.08
CA GLU A 141 -12.42 -10.26 -15.91
C GLU A 141 -12.71 -8.77 -16.19
N GLU A 142 -13.54 -8.48 -17.20
CA GLU A 142 -13.90 -7.10 -17.59
C GLU A 142 -14.50 -6.26 -16.43
N ASN A 143 -15.17 -6.92 -15.49
CA ASN A 143 -15.72 -6.29 -14.29
C ASN A 143 -14.71 -6.12 -13.16
N GLY A 144 -13.43 -6.49 -13.35
CA GLY A 144 -12.36 -6.42 -12.37
C GLY A 144 -12.30 -7.58 -11.38
N SER A 145 -13.14 -8.61 -11.51
CA SER A 145 -13.09 -9.80 -10.65
C SER A 145 -12.01 -10.79 -11.09
N PHE A 146 -11.62 -11.69 -10.17
CA PHE A 146 -10.72 -12.80 -10.48
C PHE A 146 -11.32 -13.77 -11.49
N SER A 147 -10.54 -14.19 -12.49
CA SER A 147 -10.95 -15.16 -13.50
C SER A 147 -10.65 -16.59 -13.03
N HIS A 148 -11.65 -17.24 -12.44
CA HIS A 148 -11.51 -18.59 -11.89
C HIS A 148 -11.07 -19.62 -12.92
N ASP A 149 -11.64 -19.60 -14.13
CA ASP A 149 -11.29 -20.54 -15.19
C ASP A 149 -9.86 -20.35 -15.68
N ARG A 150 -9.45 -19.10 -15.92
CA ARG A 150 -8.06 -18.80 -16.35
C ARG A 150 -7.05 -19.12 -15.27
N ILE A 151 -7.38 -18.91 -13.98
CA ILE A 151 -6.51 -19.29 -12.86
C ILE A 151 -6.33 -20.81 -12.84
N ARG A 152 -7.41 -21.59 -13.03
CA ARG A 152 -7.32 -23.06 -13.09
C ARG A 152 -6.47 -23.53 -14.26
N GLU A 153 -6.62 -22.94 -15.43
CA GLU A 153 -5.83 -23.25 -16.64
C GLU A 153 -4.36 -22.87 -16.52
N ALA A 154 -4.06 -21.77 -15.81
CA ALA A 154 -2.71 -21.29 -15.60
C ALA A 154 -1.93 -22.06 -14.54
N MET A 155 -2.62 -22.72 -13.59
CA MET A 155 -2.00 -23.47 -12.50
C MET A 155 -1.24 -24.69 -13.02
N ARG A 156 0.03 -24.82 -12.60
CA ARG A 156 0.94 -25.89 -13.02
C ARG A 156 1.57 -26.57 -11.82
N GLU A 157 2.17 -27.74 -12.03
CA GLU A 157 2.90 -28.44 -10.99
C GLU A 157 4.03 -27.59 -10.40
N LYS A 158 4.79 -26.88 -11.25
CA LYS A 158 5.89 -25.99 -10.87
C LYS A 158 5.44 -24.65 -10.26
N THR A 159 4.16 -24.30 -10.28
CA THR A 159 3.63 -23.07 -9.65
C THR A 159 3.87 -23.18 -8.15
N LYS A 160 4.80 -22.38 -7.62
CA LYS A 160 5.20 -22.37 -6.22
C LYS A 160 4.57 -21.24 -5.43
N VAL A 161 4.47 -20.05 -6.04
CA VAL A 161 3.87 -18.87 -5.44
C VAL A 161 2.72 -18.40 -6.32
N VAL A 162 1.57 -18.19 -5.69
CA VAL A 162 0.44 -17.44 -6.28
C VAL A 162 0.41 -16.08 -5.61
N ALA A 163 0.56 -15.02 -6.39
CA ALA A 163 0.70 -13.66 -5.89
C ALA A 163 -0.52 -12.81 -6.24
N ILE A 164 -0.90 -11.95 -5.29
CA ILE A 164 -1.98 -10.97 -5.43
C ILE A 164 -1.42 -9.60 -5.01
N GLN A 165 -1.59 -8.59 -5.85
CA GLN A 165 -1.46 -7.20 -5.47
C GLN A 165 -2.83 -6.69 -5.00
N ARG A 166 -3.00 -6.44 -3.69
CA ARG A 166 -4.28 -6.07 -3.08
C ARG A 166 -4.80 -4.72 -3.59
N SER A 167 -3.96 -3.70 -3.54
CA SER A 167 -4.30 -2.36 -4.00
C SER A 167 -4.14 -2.22 -5.52
N LYS A 168 -5.00 -1.40 -6.12
CA LYS A 168 -4.95 -1.16 -7.57
C LYS A 168 -3.70 -0.39 -8.05
N GLY A 169 -3.02 0.33 -7.18
CA GLY A 169 -1.94 1.23 -7.62
C GLY A 169 -2.45 2.27 -8.63
N TYR A 170 -1.80 2.38 -9.79
CA TYR A 170 -2.22 3.24 -10.92
C TYR A 170 -3.05 2.50 -11.97
N GLU A 171 -3.53 1.31 -11.66
CA GLU A 171 -4.34 0.51 -12.58
C GLU A 171 -5.83 0.93 -12.52
N ASP A 172 -6.50 0.85 -13.66
CA ASP A 172 -7.95 1.04 -13.74
C ASP A 172 -8.68 -0.28 -13.43
N ARG A 173 -8.56 -0.73 -12.20
CA ARG A 173 -9.22 -1.91 -11.66
C ARG A 173 -9.70 -1.67 -10.23
N PRO A 174 -10.60 -2.48 -9.67
CA PRO A 174 -10.88 -2.43 -8.24
C PRO A 174 -9.68 -2.91 -7.42
N SER A 175 -9.59 -2.46 -6.17
CA SER A 175 -8.76 -3.05 -5.13
C SER A 175 -9.57 -4.15 -4.44
N PHE A 176 -8.91 -5.22 -3.97
CA PHE A 176 -9.59 -6.42 -3.50
C PHE A 176 -9.91 -6.35 -2.01
N LEU A 177 -11.20 -6.50 -1.69
CA LEU A 177 -11.68 -6.61 -0.31
C LEU A 177 -11.15 -7.90 0.35
N ILE A 178 -11.04 -7.91 1.66
CA ILE A 178 -10.60 -9.10 2.42
C ILE A 178 -11.53 -10.30 2.16
N GLU A 179 -12.82 -10.09 1.99
CA GLU A 179 -13.78 -11.15 1.64
C GLU A 179 -13.52 -11.74 0.24
N GLU A 180 -13.07 -10.92 -0.72
CA GLU A 180 -12.69 -11.38 -2.05
C GLU A 180 -11.36 -12.15 -2.01
N LEU A 181 -10.38 -11.66 -1.22
CA LEU A 181 -9.14 -12.40 -0.97
C LEU A 181 -9.41 -13.77 -0.34
N GLN A 182 -10.28 -13.85 0.67
CA GLN A 182 -10.66 -15.11 1.29
C GLN A 182 -11.21 -16.09 0.26
N SER A 183 -12.13 -15.65 -0.58
CA SER A 183 -12.79 -16.49 -1.58
C SER A 183 -11.79 -17.00 -2.62
N ILE A 184 -10.92 -16.13 -3.14
CA ILE A 184 -9.95 -16.54 -4.17
C ILE A 184 -8.84 -17.42 -3.60
N ILE A 185 -8.38 -17.17 -2.38
CA ILE A 185 -7.40 -18.02 -1.71
C ILE A 185 -7.96 -19.43 -1.51
N GLN A 186 -9.20 -19.54 -1.04
CA GLN A 186 -9.87 -20.84 -0.89
C GLN A 186 -9.96 -21.56 -2.24
N PHE A 187 -10.38 -20.88 -3.30
CA PHE A 187 -10.45 -21.45 -4.65
C PHE A 187 -9.09 -21.95 -5.14
N VAL A 188 -8.02 -21.18 -4.94
CA VAL A 188 -6.66 -21.60 -5.32
C VAL A 188 -6.22 -22.84 -4.54
N ARG A 189 -6.53 -22.93 -3.23
CA ARG A 189 -6.24 -24.09 -2.39
C ARG A 189 -6.96 -25.36 -2.85
N GLU A 190 -8.17 -25.24 -3.38
CA GLU A 190 -8.90 -26.39 -3.97
C GLU A 190 -8.22 -26.94 -5.23
N ILE A 191 -7.48 -26.10 -5.97
CA ILE A 191 -6.73 -26.52 -7.17
C ILE A 191 -5.37 -27.09 -6.79
N LYS A 192 -4.64 -26.41 -5.89
CA LYS A 192 -3.29 -26.80 -5.47
C LYS A 192 -3.05 -26.30 -4.03
N GLU A 193 -3.08 -27.26 -3.09
CA GLU A 193 -3.01 -26.98 -1.65
C GLU A 193 -1.64 -26.42 -1.21
N ASP A 194 -0.56 -26.88 -1.83
CA ASP A 194 0.83 -26.61 -1.40
C ASP A 194 1.45 -25.33 -2.00
N VAL A 195 0.69 -24.49 -2.71
CA VAL A 195 1.19 -23.20 -3.18
C VAL A 195 1.32 -22.21 -2.02
N ILE A 196 2.26 -21.29 -2.14
CA ILE A 196 2.40 -20.16 -1.22
C ILE A 196 1.50 -19.02 -1.71
N MET A 197 0.49 -18.66 -0.94
CA MET A 197 -0.36 -17.49 -1.20
C MET A 197 0.34 -16.24 -0.69
N PHE A 198 0.88 -15.45 -1.59
CA PHE A 198 1.56 -14.20 -1.30
C PHE A 198 0.65 -13.00 -1.60
N VAL A 199 0.54 -12.05 -0.66
CA VAL A 199 -0.21 -10.80 -0.88
C VAL A 199 0.72 -9.60 -0.68
N ASP A 200 0.88 -8.79 -1.72
CA ASP A 200 1.35 -7.41 -1.56
C ASP A 200 0.26 -6.60 -0.86
N ASN A 201 0.49 -6.28 0.41
CA ASN A 201 -0.49 -5.63 1.28
C ASN A 201 -0.33 -4.11 1.35
N CYS A 202 0.58 -3.53 0.56
CA CYS A 202 0.77 -2.08 0.52
C CYS A 202 -0.56 -1.35 0.32
N TYR A 203 -0.80 -0.30 1.09
CA TYR A 203 -2.01 0.52 1.16
C TYR A 203 -3.24 -0.14 1.81
N GLY A 204 -3.20 -1.45 2.07
CA GLY A 204 -4.33 -2.20 2.62
C GLY A 204 -4.32 -2.32 4.14
N GLU A 205 -3.17 -2.15 4.76
CA GLU A 205 -3.01 -2.36 6.21
C GLU A 205 -3.92 -1.42 7.01
N PHE A 206 -4.67 -1.98 7.94
CA PHE A 206 -5.64 -1.29 8.83
C PHE A 206 -6.83 -0.62 8.13
N VAL A 207 -7.04 -0.86 6.84
CA VAL A 207 -8.19 -0.31 6.08
C VAL A 207 -9.46 -1.10 6.35
N GLU A 208 -9.34 -2.38 6.63
CA GLU A 208 -10.43 -3.26 7.06
C GLU A 208 -10.14 -3.83 8.46
N MET A 209 -11.10 -4.54 9.06
CA MET A 209 -10.94 -5.13 10.39
C MET A 209 -10.05 -6.38 10.38
N LYS A 210 -9.89 -7.02 9.22
CA LYS A 210 -9.05 -8.19 9.02
C LYS A 210 -7.94 -7.92 8.03
N GLU A 211 -6.87 -8.72 8.15
CA GLU A 211 -5.71 -8.68 7.27
C GLU A 211 -5.63 -9.96 6.41
N PRO A 212 -4.85 -9.98 5.31
CA PRO A 212 -4.83 -11.15 4.42
C PRO A 212 -4.39 -12.46 5.07
N LEU A 213 -3.54 -12.43 6.10
CA LEU A 213 -3.12 -13.63 6.82
C LEU A 213 -4.29 -14.28 7.59
N GLU A 214 -5.23 -13.48 8.10
CA GLU A 214 -6.43 -13.96 8.80
C GLU A 214 -7.40 -14.71 7.88
N VAL A 215 -7.21 -14.58 6.57
CA VAL A 215 -8.10 -15.19 5.56
C VAL A 215 -7.39 -16.21 4.66
N GLY A 216 -6.18 -16.64 5.06
CA GLY A 216 -5.51 -17.79 4.45
C GLY A 216 -4.31 -17.48 3.57
N ALA A 217 -3.84 -16.21 3.48
CA ALA A 217 -2.54 -15.92 2.92
C ALA A 217 -1.42 -16.53 3.78
N ASP A 218 -0.31 -16.94 3.16
CA ASP A 218 0.85 -17.51 3.86
C ASP A 218 1.92 -16.47 4.14
N LEU A 219 1.98 -15.44 3.30
CA LEU A 219 3.02 -14.42 3.33
C LEU A 219 2.48 -13.09 2.83
N ILE A 220 2.75 -12.03 3.57
CA ILE A 220 2.48 -10.65 3.17
C ILE A 220 3.73 -9.80 3.26
N ALA A 221 3.79 -8.74 2.49
CA ALA A 221 4.87 -7.75 2.57
C ALA A 221 4.33 -6.34 2.33
N GLY A 222 5.05 -5.35 2.86
CA GLY A 222 4.70 -3.96 2.67
C GLY A 222 5.79 -3.00 3.13
N SER A 223 5.45 -1.71 3.11
CA SER A 223 6.38 -0.60 3.37
C SER A 223 6.03 0.14 4.66
N LEU A 224 7.05 0.50 5.45
CA LEU A 224 6.85 1.29 6.66
C LEU A 224 6.70 2.80 6.39
N ILE A 225 7.02 3.29 5.21
CA ILE A 225 6.70 4.68 4.82
C ILE A 225 5.24 4.83 4.33
N LYS A 226 4.46 3.73 4.41
CA LYS A 226 3.03 3.66 4.11
C LYS A 226 2.23 3.43 5.40
N ASN A 227 1.11 2.74 5.30
CA ASN A 227 0.14 2.56 6.40
C ASN A 227 0.79 2.13 7.73
N PRO A 228 1.62 1.07 7.81
CA PRO A 228 2.09 0.58 9.11
C PRO A 228 3.04 1.54 9.83
N GLY A 229 3.66 2.45 9.11
CA GLY A 229 4.57 3.42 9.72
C GLY A 229 3.87 4.65 10.32
N GLY A 230 2.53 4.78 10.18
CA GLY A 230 1.74 5.82 10.83
C GLY A 230 2.17 7.25 10.51
N GLY A 231 2.85 7.46 9.37
CA GLY A 231 3.40 8.77 8.98
C GLY A 231 4.64 9.21 9.77
N ILE A 232 5.26 8.32 10.57
CA ILE A 232 6.42 8.61 11.42
C ILE A 232 7.64 7.79 11.01
N ALA A 233 7.50 6.51 10.68
CA ALA A 233 8.61 5.69 10.27
C ALA A 233 9.19 6.18 8.94
N ARG A 234 10.45 6.63 8.98
CA ARG A 234 11.12 7.31 7.84
C ARG A 234 11.67 6.36 6.80
N VAL A 235 11.77 5.07 7.11
CA VAL A 235 12.34 4.03 6.25
C VAL A 235 11.86 2.66 6.76
N GLY A 236 11.96 1.67 5.91
CA GLY A 236 11.76 0.30 6.32
C GLY A 236 10.66 -0.41 5.53
N GLY A 237 10.64 -1.72 5.73
CA GLY A 237 9.63 -2.61 5.22
C GLY A 237 9.35 -3.73 6.20
N TYR A 238 8.29 -4.46 5.93
CA TYR A 238 7.94 -5.64 6.70
C TYR A 238 7.61 -6.82 5.78
N ILE A 239 7.84 -8.02 6.30
CA ILE A 239 7.38 -9.28 5.73
C ILE A 239 6.81 -10.07 6.90
N ALA A 240 5.58 -10.57 6.80
CA ALA A 240 4.95 -11.35 7.86
C ALA A 240 4.27 -12.60 7.28
N GLY A 241 4.25 -13.70 8.02
CA GLY A 241 3.65 -14.95 7.56
C GLY A 241 4.07 -16.16 8.38
N SER A 242 4.08 -17.34 7.76
CA SER A 242 4.49 -18.56 8.43
C SER A 242 5.98 -18.54 8.80
N LYS A 243 6.33 -19.08 9.94
CA LYS A 243 7.69 -19.07 10.50
C LYS A 243 8.73 -19.62 9.51
N SER A 244 8.39 -20.70 8.81
CA SER A 244 9.30 -21.33 7.84
C SER A 244 9.57 -20.45 6.61
N LEU A 245 8.60 -19.63 6.18
CA LEU A 245 8.76 -18.71 5.07
C LEU A 245 9.55 -17.46 5.51
N ILE A 246 9.28 -16.95 6.71
CA ILE A 246 10.02 -15.82 7.28
C ILE A 246 11.50 -16.16 7.47
N GLU A 247 11.82 -17.37 7.92
CA GLU A 247 13.20 -17.85 8.02
C GLU A 247 13.90 -17.80 6.64
N LYS A 248 13.26 -18.28 5.58
CA LYS A 248 13.81 -18.20 4.20
C LYS A 248 14.00 -16.76 3.73
N CYS A 249 13.05 -15.88 4.03
CA CYS A 249 13.17 -14.46 3.71
C CYS A 249 14.32 -13.81 4.48
N SER A 250 14.54 -14.18 5.75
CA SER A 250 15.65 -13.66 6.56
C SER A 250 17.01 -14.02 6.02
N TYR A 251 17.17 -15.24 5.47
CA TYR A 251 18.40 -15.65 4.78
C TYR A 251 18.63 -14.87 3.48
N ARG A 252 17.57 -14.42 2.83
CA ARG A 252 17.69 -13.55 1.65
C ARG A 252 18.02 -12.11 2.02
N LEU A 253 17.48 -11.62 3.12
CA LEU A 253 17.73 -10.26 3.62
C LEU A 253 19.19 -10.09 4.10
N THR A 254 19.70 -11.07 4.80
CA THR A 254 21.05 -11.06 5.39
C THR A 254 21.98 -12.04 4.64
N ALA A 255 22.11 -13.26 5.16
CA ALA A 255 22.81 -14.35 4.50
C ALA A 255 22.34 -15.70 5.05
N PRO A 256 22.46 -16.79 4.28
CA PRO A 256 22.24 -18.14 4.80
C PRO A 256 23.10 -18.39 6.04
N GLY A 257 22.46 -18.87 7.11
CA GLY A 257 23.11 -19.13 8.39
C GLY A 257 23.13 -17.94 9.37
N LEU A 258 22.91 -16.70 8.92
CA LEU A 258 22.76 -15.51 9.77
C LEU A 258 21.27 -15.22 10.09
N GLY A 259 20.44 -15.17 9.05
CA GLY A 259 19.01 -15.01 9.20
C GLY A 259 18.60 -13.78 10.02
N LYS A 260 17.73 -13.98 10.97
CA LYS A 260 17.18 -12.91 11.84
C LYS A 260 18.18 -12.36 12.89
N GLU A 261 19.26 -13.10 13.17
CA GLU A 261 20.20 -12.77 14.26
C GLU A 261 20.95 -11.46 14.02
N THR A 262 21.06 -11.01 12.79
CA THR A 262 21.80 -9.80 12.42
C THR A 262 20.91 -8.72 11.83
N GLY A 263 21.38 -7.48 11.90
CA GLY A 263 20.73 -6.29 11.40
C GLY A 263 20.46 -5.29 12.52
N PRO A 264 21.33 -4.28 12.67
CA PRO A 264 21.17 -3.30 13.75
C PRO A 264 19.95 -2.43 13.52
N SER A 265 19.25 -2.07 14.59
CA SER A 265 18.09 -1.19 14.54
C SER A 265 18.44 0.28 14.35
N LEU A 266 19.70 0.65 14.67
CA LEU A 266 20.16 2.04 14.65
C LEU A 266 19.23 2.91 15.53
N ASN A 267 18.79 4.05 15.05
CA ASN A 267 17.85 4.93 15.78
C ASN A 267 16.41 4.87 15.20
N SER A 268 15.99 3.72 14.66
CA SER A 268 14.69 3.59 13.99
C SER A 268 13.57 3.05 14.88
N LEU A 269 13.88 2.40 15.99
CA LEU A 269 12.91 1.65 16.79
C LEU A 269 11.79 2.52 17.34
N GLN A 270 12.11 3.67 17.96
CA GLN A 270 11.09 4.53 18.54
C GLN A 270 10.04 4.96 17.49
N GLU A 271 10.49 5.39 16.31
CA GLU A 271 9.56 5.80 15.24
C GLU A 271 8.77 4.62 14.68
N MET A 272 9.35 3.41 14.59
CA MET A 272 8.65 2.22 14.12
C MET A 272 7.58 1.75 15.12
N TYR A 273 7.88 1.73 16.43
CA TYR A 273 6.91 1.42 17.48
C TYR A 273 5.80 2.47 17.56
N GLN A 274 6.16 3.74 17.55
CA GLN A 274 5.17 4.82 17.59
C GLN A 274 4.34 4.86 16.30
N GLY A 275 4.97 4.56 15.16
CA GLY A 275 4.32 4.48 13.88
C GLY A 275 3.22 3.43 13.82
N ILE A 276 3.54 2.18 14.20
CA ILE A 276 2.54 1.10 14.21
C ILE A 276 1.41 1.36 15.22
N PHE A 277 1.71 2.02 16.35
CA PHE A 277 0.69 2.44 17.31
C PHE A 277 -0.27 3.48 16.73
N LEU A 278 0.22 4.45 15.95
CA LEU A 278 -0.57 5.50 15.33
C LEU A 278 -1.24 5.06 14.01
N ALA A 279 -0.76 3.98 13.40
CA ALA A 279 -1.20 3.55 12.08
C ALA A 279 -2.73 3.43 11.92
N PRO A 280 -3.50 2.81 12.82
CA PRO A 280 -4.95 2.74 12.70
C PRO A 280 -5.61 4.13 12.63
N HIS A 281 -5.17 5.08 13.47
CA HIS A 281 -5.67 6.45 13.48
C HIS A 281 -5.37 7.18 12.17
N VAL A 282 -4.11 7.17 11.71
CA VAL A 282 -3.70 7.91 10.51
C VAL A 282 -4.34 7.31 9.24
N VAL A 283 -4.46 5.98 9.17
CA VAL A 283 -5.21 5.30 8.11
C VAL A 283 -6.68 5.74 8.11
N GLY A 284 -7.30 5.83 9.27
CA GLY A 284 -8.66 6.34 9.41
C GLY A 284 -8.82 7.78 8.91
N GLU A 285 -7.88 8.67 9.22
CA GLU A 285 -7.88 10.04 8.72
C GLU A 285 -7.74 10.10 7.18
N ALA A 286 -6.86 9.28 6.61
CA ALA A 286 -6.69 9.15 5.17
C ALA A 286 -7.96 8.61 4.49
N LEU A 287 -8.62 7.59 5.07
CA LEU A 287 -9.89 7.05 4.56
C LEU A 287 -11.01 8.10 4.58
N LYS A 288 -11.15 8.86 5.66
CA LYS A 288 -12.12 9.98 5.74
C LYS A 288 -11.82 11.02 4.67
N GLY A 289 -10.55 11.31 4.44
CA GLY A 289 -10.08 12.19 3.37
C GLY A 289 -10.48 11.68 1.98
N ALA A 290 -10.25 10.40 1.69
CA ALA A 290 -10.62 9.77 0.43
C ALA A 290 -12.13 9.78 0.20
N ILE A 291 -12.93 9.49 1.22
CA ILE A 291 -14.41 9.55 1.18
C ILE A 291 -14.89 10.98 0.87
N PHE A 292 -14.30 11.98 1.55
CA PHE A 292 -14.61 13.39 1.28
C PHE A 292 -14.24 13.78 -0.15
N THR A 293 -13.04 13.43 -0.60
CA THR A 293 -12.55 13.71 -1.95
C THR A 293 -13.51 13.15 -3.00
N SER A 294 -13.90 11.88 -2.86
CA SER A 294 -14.84 11.22 -3.77
C SER A 294 -16.18 11.98 -3.82
N LYS A 295 -16.82 12.22 -2.68
CA LYS A 295 -18.11 12.89 -2.64
C LYS A 295 -18.04 14.34 -3.11
N TYR A 296 -17.03 15.08 -2.66
CA TYR A 296 -16.91 16.51 -2.99
C TYR A 296 -16.66 16.74 -4.48
N LEU A 297 -15.77 15.95 -5.10
CA LEU A 297 -15.46 16.06 -6.53
C LEU A 297 -16.63 15.57 -7.41
N SER A 298 -17.36 14.55 -6.97
CA SER A 298 -18.54 14.07 -7.71
C SER A 298 -19.65 15.14 -7.83
N GLU A 299 -19.75 16.09 -6.87
CA GLU A 299 -20.70 17.21 -6.95
C GLU A 299 -20.37 18.18 -8.08
N TYR A 300 -19.13 18.21 -8.54
CA TYR A 300 -18.67 18.98 -9.71
C TYR A 300 -18.68 18.17 -11.01
N GLY A 301 -19.23 16.94 -10.98
CA GLY A 301 -19.38 16.07 -12.15
C GLY A 301 -18.10 15.34 -12.55
N PHE A 302 -17.13 15.22 -11.65
CA PHE A 302 -15.99 14.32 -11.86
C PHE A 302 -16.39 12.88 -11.54
N ASP A 303 -15.91 11.95 -12.34
CA ASP A 303 -16.04 10.53 -12.06
C ASP A 303 -14.98 10.11 -11.03
N THR A 304 -15.43 9.44 -9.97
CA THR A 304 -14.59 9.08 -8.80
C THR A 304 -14.74 7.61 -8.46
N ASN A 305 -13.60 6.90 -8.31
CA ASN A 305 -13.61 5.48 -8.00
C ASN A 305 -12.61 5.14 -6.87
N PRO A 306 -13.06 4.46 -5.78
CA PRO A 306 -14.44 4.07 -5.50
C PRO A 306 -15.34 5.27 -5.17
N ALA A 307 -16.65 5.12 -5.40
CA ALA A 307 -17.62 6.12 -4.94
C ALA A 307 -17.60 6.21 -3.41
N TYR A 308 -17.97 7.39 -2.86
CA TYR A 308 -17.84 7.68 -1.43
C TYR A 308 -18.58 6.70 -0.49
N ASN A 309 -19.63 6.05 -0.98
CA ASN A 309 -20.46 5.10 -0.23
C ASN A 309 -20.12 3.62 -0.47
N LYS A 310 -19.04 3.33 -1.18
CA LYS A 310 -18.55 1.97 -1.41
C LYS A 310 -17.56 1.56 -0.32
N LYS A 311 -17.50 0.26 -0.04
CA LYS A 311 -16.43 -0.32 0.80
C LYS A 311 -15.06 -0.01 0.21
N ARG A 312 -14.09 0.19 1.07
CA ARG A 312 -12.70 0.47 0.71
C ARG A 312 -11.79 -0.57 1.31
N THR A 313 -10.73 -0.88 0.61
CA THR A 313 -9.71 -1.83 1.03
C THR A 313 -8.29 -1.27 0.88
N ASP A 314 -8.19 -0.04 0.37
CA ASP A 314 -6.97 0.76 0.31
C ASP A 314 -7.26 2.26 0.49
N LEU A 315 -6.20 3.07 0.43
CA LEU A 315 -6.29 4.53 0.59
C LEU A 315 -6.48 5.29 -0.73
N ILE A 316 -6.51 4.60 -1.87
CA ILE A 316 -6.44 5.25 -3.17
C ILE A 316 -7.83 5.73 -3.60
N GLN A 317 -7.92 7.00 -3.96
CA GLN A 317 -9.07 7.61 -4.60
C GLN A 317 -8.71 8.07 -6.00
N SER A 318 -9.16 7.37 -7.03
CA SER A 318 -9.01 7.87 -8.39
C SER A 318 -10.09 8.88 -8.74
N VAL A 319 -9.68 9.87 -9.53
CA VAL A 319 -10.53 10.96 -10.02
C VAL A 319 -10.22 11.16 -11.49
N ASN A 320 -11.23 10.98 -12.36
CA ASN A 320 -11.10 11.16 -13.79
C ASN A 320 -11.41 12.61 -14.18
N PHE A 321 -10.45 13.26 -14.81
CA PHE A 321 -10.59 14.62 -15.34
C PHE A 321 -10.91 14.60 -16.82
N LYS A 322 -11.52 15.68 -17.32
CA LYS A 322 -11.90 15.78 -18.74
C LYS A 322 -10.73 16.11 -19.64
N THR A 323 -9.72 16.78 -19.11
CA THR A 323 -8.52 17.19 -19.86
C THR A 323 -7.26 17.04 -19.01
N ALA A 324 -6.11 16.95 -19.68
CA ALA A 324 -4.81 16.92 -19.04
C ALA A 324 -4.58 18.18 -18.17
N GLU A 325 -5.01 19.34 -18.68
CA GLU A 325 -4.82 20.62 -17.98
C GLU A 325 -5.58 20.64 -16.65
N GLN A 326 -6.81 20.11 -16.59
CA GLN A 326 -7.56 19.99 -15.34
C GLN A 326 -6.83 19.09 -14.33
N MET A 327 -6.33 17.93 -14.77
CA MET A 327 -5.58 16.99 -13.93
C MET A 327 -4.29 17.64 -13.40
N ILE A 328 -3.51 18.26 -14.30
CA ILE A 328 -2.26 18.94 -13.94
C ILE A 328 -2.55 20.03 -12.91
N ARG A 329 -3.55 20.87 -13.16
CA ARG A 329 -3.89 21.97 -12.27
C ARG A 329 -4.36 21.48 -10.91
N PHE A 330 -5.16 20.43 -10.87
CA PHE A 330 -5.58 19.79 -9.62
C PHE A 330 -4.36 19.31 -8.81
N CYS A 331 -3.45 18.56 -9.42
CA CYS A 331 -2.23 18.10 -8.74
C CYS A 331 -1.36 19.28 -8.26
N GLN A 332 -1.17 20.33 -9.08
CA GLN A 332 -0.46 21.54 -8.66
C GLN A 332 -1.11 22.19 -7.44
N SER A 333 -2.43 22.21 -7.37
CA SER A 333 -3.17 22.77 -6.24
C SER A 333 -3.00 21.95 -4.97
N ILE A 334 -3.00 20.62 -5.06
CA ILE A 334 -2.66 19.74 -3.94
C ILE A 334 -1.22 20.01 -3.46
N GLN A 335 -0.26 20.18 -4.36
CA GLN A 335 1.12 20.56 -3.99
C GLN A 335 1.18 21.89 -3.24
N GLN A 336 0.43 22.89 -3.69
CA GLN A 336 0.36 24.20 -3.03
C GLN A 336 -0.27 24.14 -1.64
N ALA A 337 -1.16 23.20 -1.41
CA ALA A 337 -1.78 22.95 -0.11
C ALA A 337 -0.95 22.04 0.82
N SER A 338 0.16 21.50 0.34
CA SER A 338 1.02 20.59 1.11
C SER A 338 1.91 21.34 2.11
N PRO A 339 2.30 20.72 3.24
CA PRO A 339 3.14 21.37 4.25
C PRO A 339 4.59 21.57 3.78
N VAL A 340 5.07 20.72 2.88
CA VAL A 340 6.45 20.74 2.38
C VAL A 340 6.44 21.09 0.90
N ASN A 341 7.37 21.94 0.48
CA ASN A 341 7.54 22.35 -0.92
C ASN A 341 6.27 22.95 -1.58
N SER A 342 5.40 23.60 -0.81
CA SER A 342 4.16 24.20 -1.31
C SER A 342 4.38 25.27 -2.37
N HIS A 343 5.57 25.89 -2.41
CA HIS A 343 5.96 26.90 -3.39
C HIS A 343 6.42 26.32 -4.73
N PHE A 344 6.64 25.01 -4.82
CA PHE A 344 6.94 24.34 -6.08
C PHE A 344 5.68 24.08 -6.90
N LYS A 345 5.82 24.19 -8.20
CA LYS A 345 4.78 23.87 -9.18
C LYS A 345 5.21 22.62 -9.92
N PRO A 346 4.66 21.42 -9.59
CA PRO A 346 4.99 20.22 -10.32
C PRO A 346 4.53 20.29 -11.78
N GLU A 347 5.35 19.74 -12.67
CA GLU A 347 5.04 19.61 -14.08
C GLU A 347 5.19 18.14 -14.49
N PRO A 348 4.44 17.67 -15.51
CA PRO A 348 4.61 16.34 -16.06
C PRO A 348 6.06 16.10 -16.46
N SER A 349 6.60 14.94 -16.11
CA SER A 349 7.98 14.58 -16.44
C SER A 349 8.10 13.06 -16.63
N ALA A 350 9.10 12.67 -17.45
CA ALA A 350 9.40 11.26 -17.66
C ALA A 350 9.87 10.61 -16.33
N MET A 351 9.30 9.47 -16.02
CA MET A 351 9.66 8.68 -14.84
C MET A 351 10.08 7.26 -15.24
N PRO A 352 11.09 6.69 -14.55
CA PRO A 352 11.49 5.31 -14.80
C PRO A 352 10.31 4.34 -14.63
N GLY A 353 10.10 3.46 -15.61
CA GLY A 353 9.04 2.46 -15.60
C GLY A 353 7.70 2.93 -16.20
N TYR A 354 7.55 4.19 -16.62
CA TYR A 354 6.35 4.72 -17.24
C TYR A 354 6.59 5.12 -18.70
N GLU A 355 5.63 4.79 -19.57
CA GLU A 355 5.66 5.19 -20.99
C GLU A 355 5.24 6.66 -21.17
N ASP A 356 4.26 7.10 -20.36
CA ASP A 356 3.75 8.47 -20.39
C ASP A 356 4.41 9.32 -19.30
N GLU A 357 4.45 10.63 -19.51
CA GLU A 357 4.86 11.57 -18.47
C GLU A 357 3.91 11.49 -17.28
N VAL A 358 4.48 11.58 -16.07
CA VAL A 358 3.72 11.53 -14.81
C VAL A 358 3.79 12.90 -14.15
N ILE A 359 2.63 13.42 -13.69
CA ILE A 359 2.60 14.51 -12.73
C ILE A 359 2.57 13.96 -11.32
N MET A 360 3.36 14.54 -10.42
CA MET A 360 3.43 14.11 -9.03
C MET A 360 3.40 15.29 -8.07
N ALA A 361 2.34 15.41 -7.30
CA ALA A 361 2.23 16.29 -6.15
C ALA A 361 2.50 15.49 -4.89
N ALA A 362 3.66 15.70 -4.28
CA ALA A 362 4.15 14.94 -3.13
C ALA A 362 4.88 15.86 -2.14
N GLY A 363 4.17 16.80 -1.56
CA GLY A 363 4.70 17.70 -0.53
C GLY A 363 4.71 17.04 0.85
N THR A 364 5.46 15.94 0.98
CA THR A 364 5.47 15.05 2.13
C THR A 364 6.73 15.24 3.00
N PHE A 365 6.62 14.95 4.31
CA PHE A 365 7.78 14.95 5.24
C PHE A 365 8.70 13.75 4.96
N ILE A 366 8.12 12.63 4.55
CA ILE A 366 8.86 11.42 4.19
C ILE A 366 8.75 11.26 2.67
N GLN A 367 9.89 11.27 1.98
CA GLN A 367 9.92 11.16 0.54
C GLN A 367 9.33 9.83 0.07
N GLY A 368 8.35 9.91 -0.85
CA GLY A 368 7.66 8.73 -1.38
C GLY A 368 6.58 8.14 -0.46
N ALA A 369 6.28 8.79 0.68
CA ALA A 369 5.21 8.36 1.56
C ALA A 369 3.85 8.58 0.91
N SER A 370 3.04 7.53 0.87
CA SER A 370 1.67 7.57 0.34
C SER A 370 0.59 7.59 1.43
N LEU A 371 1.01 7.56 2.70
CA LEU A 371 0.12 7.83 3.83
C LEU A 371 -0.05 9.33 4.07
N GLU A 372 0.87 10.14 3.60
CA GLU A 372 0.74 11.59 3.50
C GLU A 372 -0.02 11.97 2.23
N LEU A 373 -0.67 13.13 2.21
CA LEU A 373 -1.49 13.54 1.06
C LEU A 373 -0.63 13.73 -0.19
N THR A 374 -0.93 12.95 -1.21
CA THR A 374 -0.36 13.05 -2.55
C THR A 374 -1.45 13.00 -3.62
N ALA A 375 -1.17 13.54 -4.79
CA ALA A 375 -2.00 13.41 -5.97
C ALA A 375 -1.10 13.27 -7.19
N ASP A 376 -1.16 12.15 -7.87
CA ASP A 376 -0.27 11.81 -8.96
C ASP A 376 -0.96 10.95 -10.02
N GLY A 377 -0.35 10.82 -11.18
CA GLY A 377 -0.80 9.93 -12.24
C GLY A 377 -0.20 10.26 -13.60
N PRO A 378 -0.23 9.28 -14.54
CA PRO A 378 0.26 9.46 -15.89
C PRO A 378 -0.66 10.37 -16.70
N ILE A 379 -0.07 11.21 -17.56
CA ILE A 379 -0.82 12.15 -18.42
C ILE A 379 -1.27 11.43 -19.68
N ARG A 380 -2.32 10.63 -19.52
CA ARG A 380 -3.00 9.92 -20.61
C ARG A 380 -4.50 9.82 -20.36
N PRO A 381 -5.36 9.73 -21.38
CA PRO A 381 -6.79 9.48 -21.14
C PRO A 381 -7.03 8.21 -20.33
N PRO A 382 -7.99 8.23 -19.39
CA PRO A 382 -8.98 9.27 -19.13
C PRO A 382 -8.51 10.41 -18.19
N TYR A 383 -7.18 10.66 -18.05
CA TYR A 383 -6.57 11.69 -17.20
C TYR A 383 -6.93 11.49 -15.72
N THR A 384 -6.56 10.34 -15.20
CA THR A 384 -6.86 9.92 -13.84
C THR A 384 -5.78 10.40 -12.87
N ALA A 385 -6.14 11.25 -11.91
CA ALA A 385 -5.31 11.49 -10.75
C ALA A 385 -5.67 10.50 -9.64
N PHE A 386 -4.64 9.94 -9.01
CA PHE A 386 -4.74 9.07 -7.85
C PHE A 386 -4.41 9.90 -6.60
N VAL A 387 -5.46 10.24 -5.85
CA VAL A 387 -5.35 10.95 -4.59
C VAL A 387 -5.23 9.93 -3.48
N GLN A 388 -4.23 10.05 -2.64
CA GLN A 388 -3.97 9.06 -1.61
C GLN A 388 -3.39 9.70 -0.35
N GLY A 389 -3.67 9.09 0.80
CA GLY A 389 -3.14 9.51 2.07
C GLY A 389 -3.79 10.77 2.65
N GLY A 390 -3.17 11.24 3.71
CA GLY A 390 -3.58 12.40 4.49
C GLY A 390 -3.40 12.10 5.97
N LEU A 391 -2.34 12.63 6.59
CA LEU A 391 -2.07 12.46 8.02
C LEU A 391 -3.21 13.00 8.89
N THR A 392 -3.97 13.95 8.37
CA THR A 392 -5.18 14.46 9.01
C THR A 392 -6.28 14.69 7.97
N TYR A 393 -7.50 14.31 8.27
CA TYR A 393 -8.69 14.58 7.46
C TYR A 393 -8.88 16.07 7.19
N ALA A 394 -8.60 16.91 8.18
CA ALA A 394 -8.71 18.36 8.06
C ALA A 394 -7.83 18.91 6.93
N HIS A 395 -6.57 18.43 6.80
CA HIS A 395 -5.66 18.82 5.72
C HIS A 395 -6.19 18.39 4.36
N VAL A 396 -6.61 17.13 4.21
CA VAL A 396 -7.18 16.64 2.93
C VAL A 396 -8.37 17.49 2.51
N LYS A 397 -9.27 17.78 3.44
CA LYS A 397 -10.46 18.60 3.18
C LYS A 397 -10.09 20.02 2.71
N ILE A 398 -9.11 20.66 3.35
CA ILE A 398 -8.63 21.98 2.95
C ILE A 398 -8.03 21.92 1.54
N ALA A 399 -7.14 20.98 1.29
CA ALA A 399 -6.43 20.85 0.03
C ALA A 399 -7.37 20.59 -1.17
N VAL A 400 -8.34 19.68 -1.00
CA VAL A 400 -9.29 19.34 -2.06
C VAL A 400 -10.27 20.51 -2.34
N VAL A 401 -10.73 21.21 -1.30
CA VAL A 401 -11.59 22.38 -1.50
C VAL A 401 -10.82 23.49 -2.23
N GLN A 402 -9.60 23.79 -1.81
CA GLN A 402 -8.73 24.78 -2.47
C GLN A 402 -8.46 24.40 -3.93
N ALA A 403 -8.22 23.12 -4.23
CA ALA A 403 -8.01 22.65 -5.58
C ALA A 403 -9.21 22.90 -6.50
N VAL A 404 -10.43 22.68 -5.99
CA VAL A 404 -11.64 22.98 -6.75
C VAL A 404 -11.87 24.49 -6.90
N GLU A 405 -11.61 25.29 -5.87
CA GLU A 405 -11.67 26.75 -5.95
C GLU A 405 -10.80 27.27 -7.09
N GLN A 406 -9.57 26.80 -7.19
CA GLN A 406 -8.65 27.20 -8.25
C GLN A 406 -9.10 26.76 -9.64
N LEU A 407 -9.66 25.55 -9.77
CA LEU A 407 -10.25 25.10 -11.05
C LEU A 407 -11.44 25.96 -11.49
N ILE A 408 -12.23 26.44 -10.55
CA ILE A 408 -13.37 27.35 -10.82
C ILE A 408 -12.86 28.74 -11.21
N GLU A 409 -11.91 29.31 -10.48
CA GLU A 409 -11.32 30.63 -10.76
C GLU A 409 -10.70 30.70 -12.15
N GLU A 410 -10.11 29.59 -12.62
CA GLU A 410 -9.51 29.48 -13.95
C GLU A 410 -10.55 29.07 -15.04
N GLY A 411 -11.82 28.96 -14.68
CA GLY A 411 -12.90 28.61 -15.62
C GLY A 411 -12.88 27.17 -16.13
N MET A 412 -12.08 26.29 -15.51
CA MET A 412 -11.97 24.88 -15.88
C MET A 412 -13.15 24.04 -15.39
N VAL A 413 -13.85 24.51 -14.34
CA VAL A 413 -15.04 23.87 -13.74
C VAL A 413 -16.09 24.94 -13.49
N LYS A 414 -17.34 24.59 -13.65
CA LYS A 414 -18.48 25.50 -13.33
C LYS A 414 -18.71 25.53 -11.81
N ALA A 415 -18.93 26.71 -11.25
CA ALA A 415 -19.28 26.93 -9.85
C ALA A 415 -20.65 26.31 -9.46
#